data_05c5f49c92ec790157527f68157ebc22
#
_entry.id   05c5f49c92ec790157527f68157ebc22
#
_cell.length_a   1.000
_cell.length_b   1.000
_cell.length_c   1.000
_cell.angle_alpha   90.00
_cell.angle_beta   90.00
_cell.angle_gamma   90.00
#
_symmetry.space_group_name_H-M   'P 1'
#
loop_
_entity.id
_entity.type
_entity.pdbx_description
1 polymer ?
#
loop_
_entity_poly.entity_id
_entity_poly.type
_entity_poly.pdbx_seq_one_letter_code
_entity_poly.pdbx_strand_id
1 'polypeptide(L)'
;MKKIVLLSLSVFAAFSLSAQQPRDWAQYGRYERQNAALAGEPVEVVFMGNSITDNWIGADPDFFARNGFVDRGISGQTTAEMLARFRRDVIDLNPKAVVILAGINDIAQNNGAIKLENVFGNIVSMCDLARYNGIKVVLCSLLPCDRFS
;
A
#
# COMPACT_ATOMS: atom_id res chain seq x y z
N MET A 1 -41.63 -19.05 -62.46
CA MET A 1 -41.49 -19.26 -61.02
C MET A 1 -40.12 -18.68 -60.61
N LYS A 2 -40.10 -17.51 -60.03
CA LYS A 2 -38.83 -16.85 -59.58
C LYS A 2 -38.57 -17.25 -58.13
N LYS A 3 -37.44 -17.94 -57.89
CA LYS A 3 -36.97 -18.27 -56.52
C LYS A 3 -36.31 -17.04 -55.90
N ILE A 4 -36.91 -16.54 -54.84
CA ILE A 4 -36.30 -15.47 -53.98
C ILE A 4 -35.39 -16.17 -53.02
N VAL A 5 -34.09 -15.87 -53.11
CA VAL A 5 -33.09 -16.27 -52.14
C VAL A 5 -32.97 -15.20 -51.09
N LEU A 6 -33.47 -15.43 -49.87
CA LEU A 6 -33.27 -14.57 -48.75
C LEU A 6 -31.83 -14.77 -48.20
N LEU A 7 -31.00 -13.77 -48.37
CA LEU A 7 -29.66 -13.72 -47.71
C LEU A 7 -29.87 -13.13 -46.33
N SER A 8 -29.77 -13.95 -45.27
CA SER A 8 -29.75 -13.50 -43.89
C SER A 8 -28.36 -13.01 -43.54
N LEU A 9 -28.21 -11.69 -43.39
CA LEU A 9 -26.98 -11.05 -42.93
C LEU A 9 -26.92 -11.11 -41.39
N SER A 10 -26.19 -12.07 -40.86
CA SER A 10 -25.91 -12.16 -39.41
C SER A 10 -24.83 -11.16 -39.04
N VAL A 11 -25.20 -10.04 -38.44
CA VAL A 11 -24.29 -9.07 -37.87
C VAL A 11 -23.81 -9.63 -36.52
N PHE A 12 -22.63 -10.24 -36.48
CA PHE A 12 -21.92 -10.53 -35.22
C PHE A 12 -21.37 -9.22 -34.67
N ALA A 13 -22.07 -8.61 -33.72
CA ALA A 13 -21.52 -7.56 -32.90
C ALA A 13 -20.47 -8.17 -31.97
N ALA A 14 -19.19 -8.09 -32.33
CA ALA A 14 -18.10 -8.42 -31.44
C ALA A 14 -18.03 -7.36 -30.32
N PHE A 15 -18.65 -7.66 -29.18
CA PHE A 15 -18.39 -6.92 -27.95
C PHE A 15 -16.94 -7.20 -27.52
N SER A 16 -16.02 -6.30 -27.87
CA SER A 16 -14.70 -6.27 -27.27
C SER A 16 -14.87 -5.93 -25.79
N LEU A 17 -14.89 -6.94 -24.92
CA LEU A 17 -14.69 -6.74 -23.49
C LEU A 17 -13.25 -6.24 -23.34
N SER A 18 -13.09 -4.91 -23.31
CA SER A 18 -11.84 -4.32 -22.84
C SER A 18 -11.72 -4.69 -21.37
N ALA A 19 -10.90 -5.71 -21.06
CA ALA A 19 -10.57 -6.05 -19.70
C ALA A 19 -9.86 -4.84 -19.09
N GLN A 20 -10.60 -4.10 -18.24
CA GLN A 20 -10.06 -2.96 -17.53
C GLN A 20 -8.90 -3.48 -16.67
N GLN A 21 -7.69 -2.96 -16.89
CA GLN A 21 -6.53 -3.35 -16.09
C GLN A 21 -6.88 -3.13 -14.61
N PRO A 22 -6.60 -4.11 -13.75
CA PRO A 22 -6.87 -3.97 -12.32
C PRO A 22 -6.18 -2.71 -11.79
N ARG A 23 -6.97 -1.83 -11.14
CA ARG A 23 -6.41 -0.63 -10.52
C ARG A 23 -5.59 -1.04 -9.30
N ASP A 24 -4.30 -0.74 -9.30
CA ASP A 24 -3.42 -0.92 -8.15
C ASP A 24 -3.63 0.21 -7.13
N TRP A 25 -4.81 0.19 -6.47
CA TRP A 25 -5.27 1.26 -5.59
C TRP A 25 -4.42 1.41 -4.33
N ALA A 26 -3.83 0.33 -3.83
CA ALA A 26 -2.94 0.33 -2.69
C ALA A 26 -1.45 0.41 -3.09
N GLN A 27 -1.17 0.57 -4.39
CA GLN A 27 0.18 0.65 -4.94
C GLN A 27 1.06 -0.56 -4.55
N TYR A 28 0.51 -1.77 -4.68
CA TYR A 28 1.23 -3.02 -4.41
C TYR A 28 2.52 -3.16 -5.23
N GLY A 29 2.55 -2.60 -6.44
CA GLY A 29 3.73 -2.63 -7.32
C GLY A 29 4.84 -1.66 -6.92
N ARG A 30 4.59 -0.69 -6.03
CA ARG A 30 5.54 0.39 -5.69
C ARG A 30 6.91 -0.12 -5.27
N TYR A 31 6.95 -1.15 -4.42
CA TYR A 31 8.16 -1.70 -3.85
C TYR A 31 8.51 -3.12 -4.33
N GLU A 32 7.82 -3.61 -5.37
CA GLU A 32 7.96 -5.00 -5.84
C GLU A 32 9.41 -5.41 -6.14
N ARG A 33 10.15 -4.56 -6.88
CA ARG A 33 11.56 -4.83 -7.22
C ARG A 33 12.46 -4.77 -5.99
N GLN A 34 12.25 -3.79 -5.11
CA GLN A 34 13.03 -3.65 -3.88
C GLN A 34 12.75 -4.82 -2.92
N ASN A 35 11.49 -5.26 -2.81
CA ASN A 35 11.12 -6.42 -2.00
C ASN A 35 11.78 -7.70 -2.54
N ALA A 36 11.76 -7.89 -3.86
CA ALA A 36 12.42 -9.04 -4.49
C ALA A 36 13.94 -9.04 -4.26
N ALA A 37 14.58 -7.87 -4.26
CA ALA A 37 16.01 -7.74 -4.01
C ALA A 37 16.38 -8.02 -2.54
N LEU A 38 15.44 -7.88 -1.60
CA LEU A 38 15.63 -8.14 -0.17
C LEU A 38 15.24 -9.58 0.23
N ALA A 39 14.79 -10.40 -0.71
CA ALA A 39 14.39 -11.77 -0.41
C ALA A 39 15.56 -12.60 0.13
N GLY A 40 15.46 -13.04 1.40
CA GLY A 40 16.49 -13.80 2.08
C GLY A 40 17.59 -12.97 2.74
N GLU A 41 17.59 -11.65 2.54
CA GLU A 41 18.50 -10.73 3.21
C GLU A 41 17.98 -10.34 4.61
N PRO A 42 18.84 -10.11 5.60
CA PRO A 42 18.41 -9.69 6.92
C PRO A 42 17.90 -8.24 6.89
N VAL A 43 16.68 -8.02 7.37
CA VAL A 43 16.08 -6.70 7.54
C VAL A 43 15.96 -6.37 9.02
N GLU A 44 16.59 -5.28 9.45
CA GLU A 44 16.55 -4.88 10.86
C GLU A 44 15.17 -4.23 11.19
N VAL A 45 14.80 -3.18 10.47
CA VAL A 45 13.56 -2.43 10.70
C VAL A 45 12.93 -2.01 9.38
N VAL A 46 11.62 -2.19 9.26
CA VAL A 46 10.82 -1.59 8.19
C VAL A 46 10.12 -0.34 8.74
N PHE A 47 10.20 0.76 8.01
CA PHE A 47 9.46 1.98 8.27
C PHE A 47 8.22 2.03 7.35
N MET A 48 7.07 1.67 7.90
CA MET A 48 5.78 1.73 7.19
C MET A 48 5.13 3.08 7.43
N GLY A 49 4.82 3.81 6.36
CA GLY A 49 4.23 5.14 6.51
C GLY A 49 3.72 5.78 5.22
N ASN A 50 3.49 7.08 5.32
CA ASN A 50 3.03 7.96 4.25
C ASN A 50 4.16 8.84 3.68
N SER A 51 3.83 10.07 3.24
CA SER A 51 4.81 11.02 2.67
C SER A 51 5.94 11.40 3.62
N ILE A 52 5.73 11.41 4.93
CA ILE A 52 6.78 11.71 5.91
C ILE A 52 7.87 10.63 5.83
N THR A 53 7.47 9.37 5.76
CA THR A 53 8.36 8.23 5.63
C THR A 53 8.95 8.17 4.20
N ASP A 54 8.13 8.27 3.16
CA ASP A 54 8.53 8.24 1.75
C ASP A 54 9.61 9.28 1.40
N ASN A 55 9.50 10.50 1.96
CA ASN A 55 10.46 11.58 1.72
C ASN A 55 11.72 11.45 2.58
N TRP A 56 11.70 10.69 3.65
CA TRP A 56 12.85 10.57 4.57
C TRP A 56 14.06 9.95 3.89
N ILE A 57 13.87 8.90 3.10
CA ILE A 57 14.98 8.26 2.40
C ILE A 57 15.70 9.23 1.44
N GLY A 58 14.96 10.21 0.86
CA GLY A 58 15.55 11.26 0.04
C GLY A 58 16.31 12.32 0.84
N ALA A 59 15.90 12.55 2.11
CA ALA A 59 16.53 13.53 2.99
C ALA A 59 17.78 12.98 3.69
N ASP A 60 17.77 11.70 4.09
CA ASP A 60 18.90 11.02 4.74
C ASP A 60 18.99 9.55 4.30
N PRO A 61 19.48 9.29 3.08
CA PRO A 61 19.62 7.92 2.56
C PRO A 61 20.61 7.08 3.39
N ASP A 62 21.60 7.70 3.97
CA ASP A 62 22.61 7.04 4.79
C ASP A 62 22.03 6.49 6.09
N PHE A 63 21.00 7.12 6.65
CA PHE A 63 20.32 6.62 7.84
C PHE A 63 19.76 5.21 7.61
N PHE A 64 19.11 4.99 6.48
CA PHE A 64 18.55 3.68 6.14
C PHE A 64 19.65 2.66 5.84
N ALA A 65 20.61 3.01 4.97
CA ALA A 65 21.66 2.10 4.53
C ALA A 65 22.57 1.63 5.68
N ARG A 66 23.02 2.54 6.55
CA ARG A 66 23.93 2.19 7.67
C ARG A 66 23.29 1.29 8.72
N ASN A 67 21.99 1.34 8.87
CA ASN A 67 21.28 0.64 9.92
C ASN A 67 20.56 -0.63 9.45
N GLY A 68 20.61 -0.97 8.16
CA GLY A 68 19.84 -2.06 7.59
C GLY A 68 18.34 -1.81 7.68
N PHE A 69 17.94 -0.54 7.60
CA PHE A 69 16.54 -0.11 7.65
C PHE A 69 15.96 -0.02 6.25
N VAL A 70 14.66 -0.28 6.15
CA VAL A 70 13.94 -0.32 4.88
C VAL A 70 12.79 0.67 4.93
N ASP A 71 12.79 1.64 4.01
CA ASP A 71 11.68 2.55 3.81
C ASP A 71 10.56 1.87 3.02
N ARG A 72 9.33 1.97 3.56
CA ARG A 72 8.07 1.56 2.92
C ARG A 72 7.01 2.65 3.08
N GLY A 73 7.43 3.90 2.97
CA GLY A 73 6.56 5.06 2.87
C GLY A 73 5.93 5.18 1.49
N ILE A 74 4.68 5.62 1.40
CA ILE A 74 4.04 6.01 0.13
C ILE A 74 3.23 7.28 0.38
N SER A 75 3.59 8.34 -0.33
CA SER A 75 2.95 9.64 -0.19
C SER A 75 1.45 9.59 -0.43
N GLY A 76 0.68 10.25 0.43
CA GLY A 76 -0.77 10.35 0.32
C GLY A 76 -1.56 9.15 0.87
N GLN A 77 -0.92 8.03 1.19
CA GLN A 77 -1.63 6.82 1.63
C GLN A 77 -2.30 6.96 2.98
N THR A 78 -3.48 6.36 3.07
CA THR A 78 -4.30 6.16 4.27
C THR A 78 -3.98 4.82 4.94
N THR A 79 -4.52 4.62 6.15
CA THR A 79 -4.34 3.36 6.90
C THR A 79 -4.89 2.13 6.17
N ALA A 80 -5.96 2.30 5.37
CA ALA A 80 -6.55 1.20 4.60
C ALA A 80 -5.61 0.70 3.50
N GLU A 81 -4.95 1.61 2.79
CA GLU A 81 -3.98 1.27 1.75
C GLU A 81 -2.71 0.64 2.36
N MET A 82 -2.23 1.19 3.48
CA MET A 82 -1.09 0.62 4.21
C MET A 82 -1.38 -0.80 4.69
N LEU A 83 -2.56 -1.04 5.28
CA LEU A 83 -2.98 -2.37 5.72
C LEU A 83 -3.04 -3.36 4.55
N ALA A 84 -3.57 -2.94 3.39
CA ALA A 84 -3.69 -3.79 2.22
C ALA A 84 -2.33 -4.32 1.73
N ARG A 85 -1.29 -3.46 1.72
CA ARG A 85 0.07 -3.83 1.30
C ARG A 85 0.98 -4.31 2.42
N PHE A 86 0.51 -4.34 3.67
CA PHE A 86 1.32 -4.62 4.85
C PHE A 86 2.04 -5.98 4.80
N ARG A 87 1.36 -7.00 4.27
CA ARG A 87 1.98 -8.32 4.11
C ARG A 87 3.22 -8.27 3.23
N ARG A 88 3.08 -7.73 2.01
CA ARG A 88 4.17 -7.70 1.02
C ARG A 88 5.34 -6.82 1.44
N ASP A 89 5.03 -5.69 2.06
CA ASP A 89 6.01 -4.64 2.33
C ASP A 89 6.61 -4.71 3.73
N VAL A 90 6.04 -5.54 4.61
CA VAL A 90 6.53 -5.74 5.98
C VAL A 90 6.70 -7.22 6.31
N ILE A 91 5.60 -7.99 6.31
CA ILE A 91 5.63 -9.36 6.83
C ILE A 91 6.56 -10.26 6.02
N ASP A 92 6.47 -10.20 4.68
CA ASP A 92 7.25 -11.06 3.79
C ASP A 92 8.76 -10.69 3.76
N LEU A 93 9.13 -9.51 4.28
CA LEU A 93 10.52 -9.11 4.49
C LEU A 93 11.10 -9.63 5.81
N ASN A 94 10.27 -10.17 6.69
CA ASN A 94 10.65 -10.76 7.97
C ASN A 94 11.58 -9.87 8.82
N PRO A 95 11.28 -8.58 9.06
CA PRO A 95 12.13 -7.68 9.81
C PRO A 95 12.11 -8.00 11.31
N LYS A 96 13.12 -7.56 12.07
CA LYS A 96 13.10 -7.65 13.53
C LYS A 96 12.05 -6.72 14.16
N ALA A 97 11.78 -5.57 13.52
CA ALA A 97 10.79 -4.62 13.98
C ALA A 97 10.14 -3.85 12.80
N VAL A 98 8.97 -3.29 13.06
CA VAL A 98 8.31 -2.32 12.18
C VAL A 98 7.98 -1.04 12.94
N VAL A 99 8.32 0.10 12.34
CA VAL A 99 7.87 1.43 12.78
C VAL A 99 6.67 1.80 11.94
N ILE A 100 5.56 2.15 12.57
CA ILE A 100 4.31 2.52 11.88
C ILE A 100 3.99 3.99 12.19
N LEU A 101 3.95 4.82 11.15
CA LEU A 101 3.47 6.21 11.20
C LEU A 101 2.31 6.36 10.21
N ALA A 102 1.07 6.31 10.73
CA ALA A 102 -0.14 6.21 9.92
C ALA A 102 -1.33 6.96 10.55
N GLY A 103 -2.26 7.45 9.72
CA GLY A 103 -3.53 8.03 10.15
C GLY A 103 -3.72 9.51 9.80
N ILE A 104 -2.66 10.29 9.54
CA ILE A 104 -2.81 11.72 9.22
C ILE A 104 -3.60 11.94 7.92
N ASN A 105 -3.38 11.13 6.90
CA ASN A 105 -4.07 11.22 5.62
C ASN A 105 -5.53 10.73 5.69
N ASP A 106 -5.85 9.87 6.66
CA ASP A 106 -7.23 9.48 6.99
C ASP A 106 -7.96 10.69 7.58
N ILE A 107 -7.35 11.39 8.54
CA ILE A 107 -7.90 12.61 9.16
C ILE A 107 -8.05 13.73 8.11
N ALA A 108 -7.10 13.86 7.19
CA ALA A 108 -7.16 14.80 6.06
C ALA A 108 -8.16 14.36 4.96
N GLN A 109 -8.78 13.17 5.09
CA GLN A 109 -9.77 12.62 4.16
C GLN A 109 -9.25 12.43 2.72
N ASN A 110 -7.97 12.12 2.55
CA ASN A 110 -7.34 11.97 1.23
C ASN A 110 -8.08 10.97 0.30
N ASN A 111 -8.67 9.91 0.87
CA ASN A 111 -9.48 8.93 0.18
C ASN A 111 -10.97 8.99 0.59
N GLY A 112 -11.45 10.18 0.97
CA GLY A 112 -12.80 10.39 1.47
C GLY A 112 -12.93 10.20 2.97
N ALA A 113 -14.13 10.51 3.50
CA ALA A 113 -14.41 10.46 4.91
C ALA A 113 -14.38 9.04 5.46
N ILE A 114 -13.68 8.85 6.57
CA ILE A 114 -13.60 7.58 7.30
C ILE A 114 -13.87 7.83 8.79
N LYS A 115 -14.53 6.89 9.47
CA LYS A 115 -14.69 6.94 10.92
C LYS A 115 -13.38 6.62 11.62
N LEU A 116 -13.08 7.33 12.72
CA LEU A 116 -11.84 7.12 13.49
C LEU A 116 -11.72 5.68 14.00
N GLU A 117 -12.83 5.01 14.35
CA GLU A 117 -12.83 3.62 14.76
C GLU A 117 -12.23 2.70 13.68
N ASN A 118 -12.49 2.99 12.40
CA ASN A 118 -11.93 2.23 11.28
C ASN A 118 -10.44 2.54 11.09
N VAL A 119 -10.02 3.80 11.28
CA VAL A 119 -8.59 4.16 11.27
C VAL A 119 -7.83 3.40 12.34
N PHE A 120 -8.35 3.40 13.58
CA PHE A 120 -7.77 2.63 14.68
C PHE A 120 -7.80 1.12 14.39
N GLY A 121 -8.90 0.60 13.85
CA GLY A 121 -9.02 -0.81 13.46
C GLY A 121 -7.95 -1.24 12.46
N ASN A 122 -7.66 -0.41 11.45
CA ASN A 122 -6.59 -0.66 10.48
C ASN A 122 -5.20 -0.68 11.16
N ILE A 123 -4.92 0.27 12.06
CA ILE A 123 -3.64 0.33 12.79
C ILE A 123 -3.50 -0.89 13.70
N VAL A 124 -4.53 -1.23 14.46
CA VAL A 124 -4.54 -2.43 15.34
C VAL A 124 -4.29 -3.69 14.49
N SER A 125 -4.96 -3.83 13.35
CA SER A 125 -4.77 -4.97 12.44
C SER A 125 -3.33 -5.09 11.95
N MET A 126 -2.67 -3.98 11.60
CA MET A 126 -1.24 -3.99 11.24
C MET A 126 -0.36 -4.42 12.41
N CYS A 127 -0.64 -3.92 13.62
CA CYS A 127 0.08 -4.30 14.84
C CYS A 127 -0.08 -5.79 15.15
N ASP A 128 -1.28 -6.33 15.03
CA ASP A 128 -1.59 -7.74 15.31
C ASP A 128 -0.95 -8.66 14.28
N LEU A 129 -0.99 -8.28 12.98
CA LEU A 129 -0.28 -8.99 11.92
C LEU A 129 1.24 -9.05 12.19
N ALA A 130 1.84 -7.93 12.58
CA ALA A 130 3.27 -7.89 12.91
C ALA A 130 3.60 -8.80 14.10
N ARG A 131 2.86 -8.67 15.19
CA ARG A 131 3.07 -9.47 16.41
C ARG A 131 2.88 -10.97 16.18
N TYR A 132 1.85 -11.35 15.42
CA TYR A 132 1.60 -12.74 15.05
C TYR A 132 2.78 -13.36 14.28
N ASN A 133 3.51 -12.55 13.52
CA ASN A 133 4.71 -12.98 12.78
C ASN A 133 6.02 -12.73 13.55
N GLY A 134 5.96 -12.44 14.85
CA GLY A 134 7.14 -12.26 15.71
C GLY A 134 7.88 -10.93 15.50
N ILE A 135 7.28 -9.98 14.77
CA ILE A 135 7.85 -8.67 14.47
C ILE A 135 7.52 -7.69 15.60
N LYS A 136 8.53 -7.01 16.17
CA LYS A 136 8.31 -5.97 17.17
C LYS A 136 7.66 -4.74 16.52
N VAL A 137 6.74 -4.09 17.25
CA VAL A 137 6.02 -2.92 16.74
C VAL A 137 6.42 -1.67 17.51
N VAL A 138 6.76 -0.63 16.78
CA VAL A 138 6.90 0.74 17.27
C VAL A 138 5.81 1.56 16.59
N LEU A 139 4.82 2.01 17.34
CA LEU A 139 3.76 2.87 16.84
C LEU A 139 4.09 4.33 17.15
N CYS A 140 4.19 5.15 16.12
CA CYS A 140 4.45 6.58 16.25
C CYS A 140 3.15 7.35 16.50
N SER A 141 3.21 8.37 17.36
CA SER A 141 2.14 9.38 17.48
C SER A 141 2.09 10.23 16.23
N LEU A 142 0.89 10.66 15.84
CA LEU A 142 0.72 11.68 14.83
C LEU A 142 1.28 13.02 15.34
N LEU A 143 1.88 13.79 14.44
CA LEU A 143 2.29 15.15 14.75
C LEU A 143 1.05 16.03 14.94
N PRO A 144 1.06 16.98 15.89
CA PRO A 144 -0.02 17.95 16.02
C PRO A 144 -0.22 18.72 14.72
N CYS A 145 -1.46 18.87 14.29
CA CYS A 145 -1.84 19.61 13.10
C CYS A 145 -3.10 20.42 13.41
N ASP A 146 -3.09 21.72 13.11
CA ASP A 146 -4.23 22.61 13.31
C ASP A 146 -5.02 22.86 12.02
N ARG A 147 -4.44 22.55 10.85
CA ARG A 147 -5.06 22.71 9.53
C ARG A 147 -4.59 21.65 8.56
N PHE A 148 -5.51 21.28 7.67
CA PHE A 148 -5.22 20.58 6.42
C PHE A 148 -5.50 21.56 5.27
N SER A 149 -4.52 21.78 4.41
CA SER A 149 -4.64 22.64 3.21
C SER A 149 -5.22 21.88 2.05
#